data_e5e6da4ec857867e846a6f38f313e4af
#
_entry.id   e5e6da4ec857867e846a6f38f313e4af
#
_cell.length_a   1.000
_cell.length_b   1.000
_cell.length_c   1.000
_cell.angle_alpha   90.00
_cell.angle_beta   90.00
_cell.angle_gamma   90.00
#
_symmetry.space_group_name_H-M   'P 1'
#
loop_
_entity.id
_entity.type
_entity.pdbx_description
1 polymer ?
#
loop_
_entity_poly.entity_id
_entity_poly.type
_entity_poly.pdbx_seq_one_letter_code
_entity_poly.pdbx_strand_id
1 'polypeptide(L)'
;MKNKTNKTGIRRVRHPPIPDYAVYKFTKKEFVVYILCEGAFIGITAYLFYDSIIAWILLIPFAVLSLRKRKKQLCQKRRQKLEAEFRDVILSVASNLQTGYSFENAFQEAYKEIVLLYGESSLMACELRLLLRKLANNEQLEEALSDLAKRSGVQDIRDFADIFQIAKRGGGNMQMIISNTAEVIGDKQAVRLEIDT
;
A
#
# COMPACT_ATOMS: atom_id res chain seq x y z
N MET A 1 20.10 52.87 14.11
CA MET A 1 18.82 52.27 13.68
C MET A 1 19.11 50.89 13.11
N LYS A 2 18.85 49.81 13.90
CA LYS A 2 19.13 48.40 13.51
C LYS A 2 17.88 47.83 12.86
N ASN A 3 17.96 47.49 11.60
CA ASN A 3 16.91 46.86 10.80
C ASN A 3 16.79 45.39 11.22
N LYS A 4 15.68 45.02 11.87
CA LYS A 4 15.33 43.64 12.20
C LYS A 4 14.70 43.00 10.99
N THR A 5 15.44 42.19 10.24
CA THR A 5 14.93 41.30 9.21
C THR A 5 14.07 40.22 9.83
N ASN A 6 12.81 40.23 9.43
CA ASN A 6 11.77 39.30 9.80
C ASN A 6 12.10 37.89 9.24
N LYS A 7 12.48 36.93 10.09
CA LYS A 7 12.61 35.52 9.74
C LYS A 7 11.21 34.92 9.67
N THR A 8 10.65 34.84 8.49
CA THR A 8 9.44 34.09 8.18
C THR A 8 9.68 32.62 8.52
N GLY A 9 9.10 32.17 9.63
CA GLY A 9 9.17 30.79 10.08
C GLY A 9 8.39 29.88 9.13
N ILE A 10 9.06 29.28 8.17
CA ILE A 10 8.52 28.16 7.40
C ILE A 10 8.33 27.03 8.40
N ARG A 11 7.10 26.82 8.87
CA ARG A 11 6.70 25.60 9.60
C ARG A 11 7.01 24.42 8.67
N ARG A 12 8.11 23.72 8.91
CA ARG A 12 8.33 22.39 8.33
C ARG A 12 7.14 21.52 8.73
N VAL A 13 6.20 21.35 7.81
CA VAL A 13 5.14 20.36 7.94
C VAL A 13 5.87 19.02 8.08
N ARG A 14 5.83 18.43 9.28
CA ARG A 14 6.34 17.08 9.50
C ARG A 14 5.50 16.16 8.62
N HIS A 15 6.07 15.75 7.50
CA HIS A 15 5.46 14.71 6.70
C HIS A 15 5.31 13.47 7.58
N PRO A 16 4.11 12.86 7.65
CA PRO A 16 3.99 11.54 8.27
C PRO A 16 4.97 10.61 7.54
N PRO A 17 5.64 9.70 8.25
CA PRO A 17 6.59 8.79 7.63
C PRO A 17 5.88 8.04 6.50
N ILE A 18 6.44 8.16 5.30
CA ILE A 18 5.94 7.52 4.09
C ILE A 18 5.90 6.00 4.34
N PRO A 19 4.75 5.34 4.27
CA PRO A 19 4.67 3.91 4.56
C PRO A 19 5.39 3.11 3.49
N ASP A 20 6.37 2.32 3.91
CA ASP A 20 7.01 1.30 3.07
C ASP A 20 6.25 -0.02 3.28
N TYR A 21 5.57 -0.49 2.25
CA TYR A 21 4.76 -1.71 2.30
C TYR A 21 5.61 -3.00 2.19
N ALA A 22 6.91 -2.88 1.88
CA ALA A 22 7.82 -4.01 1.85
C ALA A 22 8.16 -4.52 3.25
N VAL A 23 8.04 -3.65 4.30
CA VAL A 23 8.44 -4.00 5.66
C VAL A 23 7.26 -3.80 6.63
N TYR A 24 6.69 -4.91 7.10
CA TYR A 24 5.72 -4.89 8.20
C TYR A 24 6.44 -4.69 9.53
N LYS A 25 6.11 -3.60 10.24
CA LYS A 25 6.53 -3.38 11.64
C LYS A 25 5.41 -3.82 12.55
N PHE A 26 5.65 -4.86 13.34
CA PHE A 26 4.68 -5.31 14.36
C PHE A 26 4.37 -4.17 15.34
N THR A 27 3.09 -4.00 15.65
CA THR A 27 2.69 -3.19 16.79
C THR A 27 3.15 -3.90 18.07
N LYS A 28 3.71 -3.15 19.04
CA LYS A 28 4.21 -3.72 20.30
C LYS A 28 3.19 -4.64 20.98
N LYS A 29 1.90 -4.32 20.91
CA LYS A 29 0.80 -5.15 21.47
C LYS A 29 0.66 -6.48 20.75
N GLU A 30 0.70 -6.50 19.41
CA GLU A 30 0.62 -7.75 18.62
C GLU A 30 1.80 -8.66 18.89
N PHE A 31 3.00 -8.10 19.01
CA PHE A 31 4.21 -8.84 19.34
C PHE A 31 4.15 -9.48 20.72
N VAL A 32 3.67 -8.74 21.74
CA VAL A 32 3.52 -9.25 23.11
C VAL A 32 2.47 -10.36 23.18
N VAL A 33 1.30 -10.19 22.57
CA VAL A 33 0.25 -11.22 22.53
C VAL A 33 0.75 -12.49 21.86
N TYR A 34 1.53 -12.37 20.79
CA TYR A 34 2.12 -13.51 20.11
C TYR A 34 3.11 -14.27 20.99
N ILE A 35 4.03 -13.56 21.64
CA ILE A 35 5.01 -14.18 22.55
C ILE A 35 4.29 -14.89 23.71
N LEU A 36 3.21 -14.31 24.24
CA LEU A 36 2.43 -14.94 25.28
C LEU A 36 1.71 -16.20 24.82
N CYS A 37 1.08 -16.19 23.63
CA CYS A 37 0.43 -17.38 23.09
C CYS A 37 1.42 -18.49 22.75
N GLU A 38 2.55 -18.18 22.11
CA GLU A 38 3.62 -19.14 21.83
C GLU A 38 4.26 -19.66 23.10
N GLY A 39 4.51 -18.77 24.09
CA GLY A 39 5.03 -19.15 25.39
C GLY A 39 4.08 -20.07 26.17
N ALA A 40 2.78 -19.79 26.14
CA ALA A 40 1.77 -20.67 26.75
C ALA A 40 1.72 -22.04 26.06
N PHE A 41 1.76 -22.09 24.72
CA PHE A 41 1.79 -23.33 23.97
C PHE A 41 3.05 -24.16 24.29
N ILE A 42 4.21 -23.52 24.33
CA ILE A 42 5.49 -24.13 24.71
C ILE A 42 5.43 -24.64 26.15
N GLY A 43 4.87 -23.84 27.08
CA GLY A 43 4.73 -24.21 28.49
C GLY A 43 3.82 -25.43 28.71
N ILE A 44 2.68 -25.49 28.01
CA ILE A 44 1.76 -26.63 28.06
C ILE A 44 2.42 -27.89 27.49
N THR A 45 3.13 -27.76 26.37
CA THR A 45 3.83 -28.87 25.74
C THR A 45 4.98 -29.37 26.61
N ALA A 46 5.74 -28.49 27.23
CA ALA A 46 6.82 -28.82 28.16
C ALA A 46 6.29 -29.52 29.43
N TYR A 47 5.13 -29.11 29.93
CA TYR A 47 4.48 -29.74 31.09
C TYR A 47 3.97 -31.14 30.77
N LEU A 48 3.47 -31.39 29.52
CA LEU A 48 3.00 -32.69 29.08
C LEU A 48 4.16 -33.72 28.82
N PHE A 49 5.29 -33.20 28.33
CA PHE A 49 6.48 -34.02 28.01
C PHE A 49 7.53 -33.91 29.13
N TYR A 50 7.14 -34.33 30.31
CA TYR A 50 7.93 -34.42 31.54
C TYR A 50 9.45 -34.55 31.30
N ASP A 51 10.22 -33.49 31.69
CA ASP A 51 11.67 -33.51 31.93
C ASP A 51 12.65 -33.61 30.73
N SER A 52 12.26 -33.23 29.50
CA SER A 52 13.21 -33.26 28.39
C SER A 52 13.68 -31.88 27.95
N ILE A 53 14.90 -31.47 28.33
CA ILE A 53 15.62 -30.29 27.84
C ILE A 53 15.70 -30.26 26.31
N ILE A 54 15.70 -31.42 25.67
CA ILE A 54 15.72 -31.59 24.21
C ILE A 54 14.48 -30.99 23.55
N ALA A 55 13.31 -31.11 24.18
CA ALA A 55 12.06 -30.52 23.68
C ALA A 55 12.12 -29.00 23.65
N TRP A 56 12.76 -28.34 24.61
CA TRP A 56 12.97 -26.90 24.66
C TRP A 56 13.87 -26.42 23.50
N ILE A 57 14.96 -27.09 23.25
CA ILE A 57 15.91 -26.76 22.17
C ILE A 57 15.24 -26.88 20.79
N LEU A 58 14.36 -27.86 20.60
CA LEU A 58 13.67 -28.10 19.32
C LEU A 58 12.52 -27.10 19.08
N LEU A 59 11.88 -26.59 20.12
CA LEU A 59 10.74 -25.67 20.02
C LEU A 59 11.15 -24.21 19.70
N ILE A 60 12.34 -23.78 20.10
CA ILE A 60 12.83 -22.41 19.84
C ILE A 60 12.90 -22.09 18.32
N PRO A 61 13.54 -22.93 17.46
CA PRO A 61 13.58 -22.64 16.03
C PRO A 61 12.19 -22.66 15.38
N PHE A 62 11.27 -23.50 15.88
CA PHE A 62 9.90 -23.55 15.39
C PHE A 62 9.14 -22.24 15.67
N ALA A 63 9.28 -21.66 16.85
CA ALA A 63 8.69 -20.38 17.21
C ALA A 63 9.22 -19.23 16.30
N VAL A 64 10.53 -19.21 16.03
CA VAL A 64 11.13 -18.20 15.13
C VAL A 64 10.62 -18.35 13.69
N LEU A 65 10.43 -19.59 13.22
CA LEU A 65 9.90 -19.84 11.87
C LEU A 65 8.42 -19.43 11.75
N SER A 66 7.61 -19.67 12.78
CA SER A 66 6.19 -19.27 12.80
C SER A 66 6.04 -17.76 12.75
N LEU A 67 6.84 -17.00 13.50
CA LEU A 67 6.86 -15.54 13.48
C LEU A 67 7.24 -14.97 12.09
N ARG A 68 8.24 -15.58 11.43
CA ARG A 68 8.63 -15.17 10.07
C ARG A 68 7.53 -15.44 9.05
N LYS A 69 6.85 -16.59 9.11
CA LYS A 69 5.71 -16.93 8.24
C LYS A 69 4.55 -15.93 8.43
N ARG A 70 4.21 -15.61 9.68
CA ARG A 70 3.16 -14.64 10.00
C ARG A 70 3.46 -13.24 9.50
N LYS A 71 4.70 -12.76 9.69
CA LYS A 71 5.13 -11.46 9.16
C LYS A 71 4.95 -11.39 7.63
N LYS A 72 5.34 -12.45 6.92
CA LYS A 72 5.18 -12.54 5.47
C LYS A 72 3.70 -12.53 5.06
N GLN A 73 2.85 -13.27 5.77
CA GLN A 73 1.40 -13.30 5.52
C GLN A 73 0.73 -11.95 5.74
N LEU A 74 1.07 -11.23 6.82
CA LEU A 74 0.53 -9.89 7.09
C LEU A 74 0.97 -8.86 6.05
N CYS A 75 2.23 -8.93 5.61
CA CYS A 75 2.73 -8.09 4.52
C CYS A 75 1.97 -8.40 3.21
N GLN A 76 1.77 -9.68 2.91
CA GLN A 76 1.03 -10.11 1.72
C GLN A 76 -0.44 -9.67 1.75
N LYS A 77 -1.13 -9.81 2.89
CA LYS A 77 -2.50 -9.32 3.07
C LYS A 77 -2.61 -7.80 2.87
N ARG A 78 -1.63 -7.02 3.37
CA ARG A 78 -1.59 -5.58 3.13
C ARG A 78 -1.44 -5.24 1.65
N ARG A 79 -0.55 -5.95 0.94
CA ARG A 79 -0.38 -5.75 -0.50
C ARG A 79 -1.63 -6.13 -1.28
N GLN A 80 -2.27 -7.24 -0.95
CA GLN A 80 -3.53 -7.66 -1.57
C GLN A 80 -4.65 -6.63 -1.34
N LYS A 81 -4.73 -6.09 -0.12
CA LYS A 81 -5.69 -5.03 0.19
C LYS A 81 -5.39 -3.75 -0.63
N LEU A 82 -4.12 -3.35 -0.72
CA LEU A 82 -3.72 -2.20 -1.52
C LEU A 82 -3.98 -2.41 -3.01
N GLU A 83 -3.74 -3.62 -3.52
CA GLU A 83 -4.02 -4.03 -4.90
C GLU A 83 -5.53 -3.93 -5.22
N ALA A 84 -6.39 -4.42 -4.31
CA ALA A 84 -7.83 -4.34 -4.48
C ALA A 84 -8.33 -2.87 -4.47
N GLU A 85 -7.90 -2.07 -3.50
CA GLU A 85 -8.26 -0.65 -3.43
C GLU A 85 -7.72 0.13 -4.64
N PHE A 86 -6.52 -0.21 -5.15
CA PHE A 86 -5.93 0.43 -6.33
C PHE A 86 -6.74 0.17 -7.60
N ARG A 87 -7.27 -1.04 -7.77
CA ARG A 87 -8.15 -1.36 -8.89
C ARG A 87 -9.33 -0.39 -8.95
N ASP A 88 -9.99 -0.16 -7.83
CA ASP A 88 -11.15 0.73 -7.80
C ASP A 88 -10.74 2.19 -8.12
N VAL A 89 -9.54 2.61 -7.68
CA VAL A 89 -8.96 3.89 -8.09
C VAL A 89 -8.83 3.98 -9.61
N ILE A 90 -8.25 2.97 -10.25
CA ILE A 90 -7.99 3.02 -11.70
C ILE A 90 -9.28 2.98 -12.50
N LEU A 91 -10.29 2.21 -12.04
CA LEU A 91 -11.62 2.21 -12.65
C LEU A 91 -12.29 3.58 -12.53
N SER A 92 -12.23 4.22 -11.36
CA SER A 92 -12.73 5.57 -11.14
C SER A 92 -11.99 6.59 -12.01
N VAL A 93 -10.65 6.56 -12.03
CA VAL A 93 -9.85 7.43 -12.90
C VAL A 93 -10.22 7.26 -14.36
N ALA A 94 -10.34 6.03 -14.85
CA ALA A 94 -10.72 5.75 -16.25
C ALA A 94 -12.11 6.32 -16.59
N SER A 95 -13.09 6.13 -15.71
CA SER A 95 -14.44 6.68 -15.85
C SER A 95 -14.42 8.22 -15.91
N ASN A 96 -13.69 8.85 -15.01
CA ASN A 96 -13.56 10.31 -14.98
C ASN A 96 -12.85 10.87 -16.22
N LEU A 97 -11.83 10.15 -16.74
CA LEU A 97 -11.18 10.52 -17.99
C LEU A 97 -12.12 10.44 -19.20
N GLN A 98 -13.00 9.42 -19.24
CA GLN A 98 -14.01 9.28 -20.31
C GLN A 98 -15.03 10.43 -20.31
N THR A 99 -15.31 11.02 -19.15
CA THR A 99 -16.18 12.21 -19.05
C THR A 99 -15.44 13.52 -19.33
N GLY A 100 -14.14 13.46 -19.68
CA GLY A 100 -13.35 14.62 -20.13
C GLY A 100 -12.57 15.34 -19.03
N TYR A 101 -12.45 14.77 -17.84
CA TYR A 101 -11.59 15.32 -16.80
C TYR A 101 -10.11 15.24 -17.19
N SER A 102 -9.31 16.20 -16.72
CA SER A 102 -7.85 16.08 -16.78
C SER A 102 -7.38 14.97 -15.84
N PHE A 103 -6.15 14.45 -16.03
CA PHE A 103 -5.60 13.39 -15.18
C PHE A 103 -5.57 13.78 -13.71
N GLU A 104 -5.13 15.00 -13.42
CA GLU A 104 -5.06 15.51 -12.05
C GLU A 104 -6.44 15.55 -11.39
N ASN A 105 -7.45 16.04 -12.13
CA ASN A 105 -8.83 16.09 -11.64
C ASN A 105 -9.44 14.69 -11.50
N ALA A 106 -9.14 13.77 -12.44
CA ALA A 106 -9.60 12.39 -12.35
C ALA A 106 -9.06 11.67 -11.11
N PHE A 107 -7.79 11.86 -10.75
CA PHE A 107 -7.23 11.36 -9.50
C PHE A 107 -7.82 12.03 -8.27
N GLN A 108 -8.18 13.31 -8.35
CA GLN A 108 -8.83 14.02 -7.24
C GLN A 108 -10.24 13.49 -6.99
N GLU A 109 -11.02 13.23 -8.03
CA GLU A 109 -12.36 12.63 -7.89
C GLU A 109 -12.25 11.18 -7.40
N ALA A 110 -11.33 10.38 -7.96
CA ALA A 110 -11.07 9.04 -7.48
C ALA A 110 -10.70 9.01 -5.99
N TYR A 111 -9.93 9.98 -5.49
CA TYR A 111 -9.65 10.08 -4.06
C TYR A 111 -10.92 10.25 -3.23
N LYS A 112 -11.87 11.10 -3.67
CA LYS A 112 -13.14 11.31 -2.95
C LYS A 112 -13.97 10.03 -2.90
N GLU A 113 -14.04 9.30 -4.02
CA GLU A 113 -14.74 8.03 -4.12
C GLU A 113 -14.12 6.95 -3.21
N ILE A 114 -12.79 6.83 -3.20
CA ILE A 114 -12.08 5.89 -2.34
C ILE A 114 -12.26 6.21 -0.85
N VAL A 115 -12.26 7.49 -0.49
CA VAL A 115 -12.57 7.91 0.89
C VAL A 115 -14.01 7.53 1.27
N LEU A 116 -14.95 7.66 0.35
CA LEU A 116 -16.34 7.27 0.59
C LEU A 116 -16.51 5.75 0.76
N LEU A 117 -15.80 4.94 -0.06
CA LEU A 117 -15.90 3.48 -0.05
C LEU A 117 -15.14 2.84 1.11
N TYR A 118 -13.93 3.30 1.40
CA TYR A 118 -12.98 2.63 2.30
C TYR A 118 -12.59 3.45 3.52
N GLY A 119 -13.00 4.72 3.58
CA GLY A 119 -12.67 5.67 4.63
C GLY A 119 -11.30 6.35 4.45
N GLU A 120 -11.10 7.49 5.12
CA GLU A 120 -9.88 8.29 5.03
C GLU A 120 -8.60 7.57 5.49
N SER A 121 -8.73 6.56 6.35
CA SER A 121 -7.63 5.76 6.90
C SER A 121 -7.26 4.56 6.05
N SER A 122 -7.93 4.33 4.90
CA SER A 122 -7.58 3.24 4.00
C SER A 122 -6.18 3.44 3.42
N LEU A 123 -5.54 2.32 3.04
CA LEU A 123 -4.17 2.37 2.52
C LEU A 123 -4.08 3.23 1.26
N MET A 124 -5.03 3.04 0.37
CA MET A 124 -5.04 3.76 -0.91
C MET A 124 -5.46 5.22 -0.77
N ALA A 125 -6.40 5.56 0.13
CA ALA A 125 -6.73 6.96 0.42
C ALA A 125 -5.51 7.73 0.97
N CYS A 126 -4.69 7.10 1.82
CA CYS A 126 -3.45 7.71 2.30
C CYS A 126 -2.44 7.94 1.17
N GLU A 127 -2.30 6.99 0.24
CA GLU A 127 -1.39 7.10 -0.90
C GLU A 127 -1.88 8.12 -1.93
N LEU A 128 -3.16 8.15 -2.25
CA LEU A 128 -3.75 9.16 -3.14
C LEU A 128 -3.61 10.58 -2.56
N ARG A 129 -3.82 10.73 -1.26
CA ARG A 129 -3.58 12.00 -0.58
C ARG A 129 -2.12 12.46 -0.72
N LEU A 130 -1.17 11.54 -0.63
CA LEU A 130 0.25 11.83 -0.84
C LEU A 130 0.52 12.21 -2.29
N LEU A 131 -0.03 11.47 -3.26
CA LEU A 131 0.07 11.73 -4.68
C LEU A 131 -0.47 13.13 -5.02
N LEU A 132 -1.70 13.45 -4.56
CA LEU A 132 -2.31 14.77 -4.80
C LEU A 132 -1.50 15.92 -4.18
N ARG A 133 -0.87 15.71 -3.02
CA ARG A 133 0.04 16.70 -2.44
C ARG A 133 1.29 16.93 -3.30
N LYS A 134 1.85 15.87 -3.87
CA LYS A 134 2.99 15.98 -4.80
C LYS A 134 2.60 16.79 -6.03
N LEU A 135 1.44 16.52 -6.62
CA LEU A 135 0.89 17.28 -7.73
C LEU A 135 0.68 18.77 -7.37
N ALA A 136 0.15 19.05 -6.17
CA ALA A 136 0.01 20.42 -5.67
C ALA A 136 1.34 21.15 -5.48
N ASN A 137 2.44 20.42 -5.34
CA ASN A 137 3.81 20.93 -5.30
C ASN A 137 4.48 21.01 -6.69
N ASN A 138 3.71 20.87 -7.77
CA ASN A 138 4.18 20.84 -9.16
C ASN A 138 5.11 19.66 -9.49
N GLU A 139 5.06 18.56 -8.71
CA GLU A 139 5.71 17.31 -9.12
C GLU A 139 4.91 16.67 -10.26
N GLN A 140 5.59 15.99 -11.18
CA GLN A 140 4.93 15.34 -12.29
C GLN A 140 4.19 14.09 -11.84
N LEU A 141 3.00 13.83 -12.43
CA LEU A 141 2.16 12.69 -12.06
C LEU A 141 2.90 11.36 -12.27
N GLU A 142 3.73 11.24 -13.30
CA GLU A 142 4.54 10.06 -13.58
C GLU A 142 5.53 9.76 -12.46
N GLU A 143 6.18 10.79 -11.93
CA GLU A 143 7.14 10.63 -10.84
C GLU A 143 6.41 10.20 -9.56
N ALA A 144 5.25 10.80 -9.30
CA ALA A 144 4.41 10.45 -8.17
C ALA A 144 3.89 9.00 -8.25
N LEU A 145 3.46 8.54 -9.43
CA LEU A 145 3.04 7.15 -9.68
C LEU A 145 4.21 6.17 -9.58
N SER A 146 5.37 6.51 -10.14
CA SER A 146 6.59 5.68 -10.04
C SER A 146 7.04 5.51 -8.59
N ASP A 147 6.97 6.56 -7.78
CA ASP A 147 7.28 6.49 -6.35
C ASP A 147 6.28 5.58 -5.61
N LEU A 148 4.97 5.69 -5.89
CA LEU A 148 3.95 4.80 -5.36
C LEU A 148 4.23 3.34 -5.75
N ALA A 149 4.57 3.07 -7.01
CA ALA A 149 4.89 1.73 -7.52
C ALA A 149 6.07 1.10 -6.78
N LYS A 150 7.14 1.87 -6.57
CA LYS A 150 8.34 1.41 -5.84
C LYS A 150 8.04 1.06 -4.39
N ARG A 151 7.24 1.89 -3.71
CA ARG A 151 6.93 1.73 -2.28
C ARG A 151 5.88 0.64 -2.02
N SER A 152 4.90 0.50 -2.90
CA SER A 152 3.82 -0.47 -2.75
C SER A 152 4.30 -1.91 -2.86
N GLY A 153 5.24 -2.16 -3.78
CA GLY A 153 5.68 -3.51 -4.14
C GLY A 153 4.58 -4.36 -4.75
N VAL A 154 3.49 -3.72 -5.25
CA VAL A 154 2.37 -4.34 -5.96
C VAL A 154 2.66 -4.28 -7.46
N GLN A 155 2.51 -5.41 -8.14
CA GLN A 155 2.85 -5.50 -9.56
C GLN A 155 1.90 -4.66 -10.43
N ASP A 156 0.60 -4.71 -10.17
CA ASP A 156 -0.39 -3.97 -10.96
C ASP A 156 -0.18 -2.44 -10.89
N ILE A 157 0.27 -1.93 -9.72
CA ILE A 157 0.64 -0.50 -9.59
C ILE A 157 1.88 -0.16 -10.42
N ARG A 158 2.84 -1.08 -10.48
CA ARG A 158 4.05 -0.90 -11.28
C ARG A 158 3.74 -0.91 -12.76
N ASP A 159 2.99 -1.92 -13.22
CA ASP A 159 2.58 -2.05 -14.62
C ASP A 159 1.79 -0.82 -15.07
N PHE A 160 0.88 -0.32 -14.22
CA PHE A 160 0.15 0.91 -14.50
C PHE A 160 1.06 2.14 -14.61
N ALA A 161 2.00 2.31 -13.69
CA ALA A 161 2.94 3.44 -13.71
C ALA A 161 3.83 3.41 -14.96
N ASP A 162 4.29 2.23 -15.36
CA ASP A 162 5.11 2.04 -16.56
C ASP A 162 4.31 2.34 -17.84
N ILE A 163 3.07 1.82 -17.94
CA ILE A 163 2.16 2.10 -19.06
C ILE A 163 1.85 3.59 -19.14
N PHE A 164 1.57 4.24 -17.99
CA PHE A 164 1.31 5.66 -17.93
C PHE A 164 2.50 6.49 -18.47
N GLN A 165 3.72 6.13 -18.06
CA GLN A 165 4.94 6.79 -18.51
C GLN A 165 5.17 6.62 -20.02
N ILE A 166 4.93 5.42 -20.55
CA ILE A 166 5.05 5.13 -22.00
C ILE A 166 3.99 5.90 -22.79
N ALA A 167 2.74 5.88 -22.36
CA ALA A 167 1.63 6.55 -23.02
C ALA A 167 1.86 8.07 -23.12
N LYS A 168 2.37 8.69 -22.07
CA LYS A 168 2.68 10.13 -22.07
C LYS A 168 3.80 10.50 -23.05
N ARG A 169 4.83 9.66 -23.17
CA ARG A 169 5.94 9.89 -24.12
C ARG A 169 5.52 9.67 -25.56
N GLY A 170 4.63 8.71 -25.78
CA GLY A 170 4.20 8.30 -27.12
C GLY A 170 3.23 9.25 -27.81
N GLY A 171 2.67 10.25 -27.13
CA GLY A 171 1.73 11.22 -27.71
C GLY A 171 0.43 10.62 -28.25
N GLY A 172 0.16 9.33 -27.96
CA GLY A 172 -1.05 8.63 -28.37
C GLY A 172 -2.29 9.04 -27.57
N ASN A 173 -3.44 8.41 -27.87
CA ASN A 173 -4.66 8.60 -27.11
C ASN A 173 -4.50 7.98 -25.71
N MET A 174 -3.94 8.76 -24.81
CA MET A 174 -3.60 8.38 -23.45
C MET A 174 -4.83 7.93 -22.65
N GLN A 175 -5.98 8.57 -22.89
CA GLN A 175 -7.25 8.16 -22.26
C GLN A 175 -7.63 6.72 -22.63
N MET A 176 -7.54 6.37 -23.91
CA MET A 176 -7.87 5.02 -24.39
C MET A 176 -6.93 3.97 -23.80
N ILE A 177 -5.62 4.28 -23.73
CA ILE A 177 -4.63 3.37 -23.16
C ILE A 177 -4.92 3.12 -21.67
N ILE A 178 -5.23 4.17 -20.92
CA ILE A 178 -5.54 4.05 -19.48
C ILE A 178 -6.86 3.33 -19.26
N SER A 179 -7.89 3.59 -20.08
CA SER A 179 -9.17 2.88 -20.00
C SER A 179 -9.02 1.38 -20.26
N ASN A 180 -8.29 1.01 -21.30
CA ASN A 180 -8.00 -0.40 -21.60
C ASN A 180 -7.17 -1.07 -20.49
N THR A 181 -6.23 -0.34 -19.91
CA THR A 181 -5.43 -0.85 -18.78
C THR A 181 -6.31 -1.08 -17.53
N ALA A 182 -7.25 -0.17 -17.28
CA ALA A 182 -8.20 -0.30 -16.17
C ALA A 182 -9.10 -1.54 -16.34
N GLU A 183 -9.58 -1.81 -17.55
CA GLU A 183 -10.37 -2.99 -17.89
C GLU A 183 -9.59 -4.28 -17.64
N VAL A 184 -8.35 -4.37 -18.15
CA VAL A 184 -7.47 -5.54 -17.94
C VAL A 184 -7.19 -5.79 -16.45
N ILE A 185 -6.92 -4.74 -15.68
CA ILE A 185 -6.72 -4.84 -14.22
C ILE A 185 -8.03 -5.29 -13.54
N GLY A 186 -9.18 -4.82 -14.02
CA GLY A 186 -10.50 -5.21 -13.56
C GLY A 186 -10.77 -6.71 -13.73
N ASP A 187 -10.58 -7.22 -14.93
CA ASP A 187 -10.89 -8.61 -15.30
C ASP A 187 -9.98 -9.63 -14.60
N LYS A 188 -8.71 -9.30 -14.44
CA LYS A 188 -7.74 -10.16 -13.75
C LYS A 188 -8.15 -10.56 -12.33
N GLN A 189 -8.88 -9.70 -11.65
CA GLN A 189 -9.37 -10.00 -10.30
C GLN A 189 -10.69 -10.80 -10.30
N ALA A 190 -11.56 -10.60 -11.28
CA ALA A 190 -12.78 -11.40 -11.42
C ALA A 190 -12.42 -12.88 -11.58
N VAL A 191 -11.43 -13.20 -12.43
CA VAL A 191 -10.94 -14.56 -12.63
C VAL A 191 -10.29 -15.15 -11.36
N ARG A 192 -9.59 -14.36 -10.56
CA ARG A 192 -9.00 -14.84 -9.28
C ARG A 192 -10.06 -15.22 -8.26
N LEU A 193 -11.16 -14.47 -8.17
CA LEU A 193 -12.26 -14.77 -7.25
C LEU A 193 -13.00 -16.06 -7.61
N GLU A 194 -13.07 -16.41 -8.91
CA GLU A 194 -13.65 -17.68 -9.37
C GLU A 194 -12.79 -18.90 -9.04
N ILE A 195 -11.46 -18.73 -8.98
CA ILE A 195 -10.53 -19.84 -8.69
C ILE A 195 -10.44 -20.14 -7.18
N ASP A 196 -10.68 -19.14 -6.34
CA ASP A 196 -10.62 -19.28 -4.87
C ASP A 196 -11.96 -19.75 -4.24
N THR A 197 -13.01 -20.00 -5.05
CA THR A 197 -14.31 -20.54 -4.62
C THR A 197 -14.40 -22.02 -4.92
#